data_314e5c482adb822f27476b4225210edd
#
_entry.id   314e5c482adb822f27476b4225210edd
#
_cell.length_a   1.000
_cell.length_b   1.000
_cell.length_c   1.000
_cell.angle_alpha   90.00
_cell.angle_beta   90.00
_cell.angle_gamma   90.00
#
_symmetry.space_group_name_H-M   'P 1'
#
loop_
_entity.id
_entity.type
_entity.pdbx_description
1 polymer ?
#
loop_
_entity_poly.entity_id
_entity_poly.type
_entity_poly.pdbx_seq_one_letter_code
_entity_poly.pdbx_strand_id
1 'polypeptide(L)'
;PRLTQGFSTIKVAPSDPEVVFAAVFEPCWNCTDNGGNVSKKLYKKQNGQWNDLSPSLRAVQDSSIQYLDRCYIEDLVIDPMDANRVWVGMAYYDYIPGTQSGRNRVFYSDDGGLSWSDQSNGLPPYPVNCLTYQEGSDDVIYAGTDAGVYYWDKQGDNGNGKWECFNNGLPAAIITKIDVHPCRGVVIASTFGRSMWQSPMVQSKGEYHVTSSTTWGSGSTHQFISDLIVDAGAILTISGTVEFAPGSRLVIKPGARVNLDGGELTAYDNCGIGDLNWEGVQVYGVPSQSQYGGNHGVLFVSNGGVISHARTAVSNVGWNDEDFLWGTQGGVISAVGATFLNNRRDLQFVSFHNHWYGSKEWDYQADFINCTFSRDNNYRMAEPYAAVTMWDVNGVAWELIGISMAGWN
;
A
#
# COMPACT_ATOMS: atom_id res chain seq x y z
N PRO A 1 -29.28 33.66 -12.02
CA PRO A 1 -29.06 32.25 -12.01
C PRO A 1 -27.99 31.96 -10.98
N ARG A 2 -28.32 31.20 -9.92
CA ARG A 2 -27.33 30.73 -8.95
C ARG A 2 -26.49 29.68 -9.67
N LEU A 3 -25.24 29.99 -9.95
CA LEU A 3 -24.26 29.00 -10.35
C LEU A 3 -24.03 28.10 -9.14
N THR A 4 -24.51 26.87 -9.21
CA THR A 4 -24.25 25.88 -8.18
C THR A 4 -22.79 25.42 -8.35
N GLN A 5 -21.90 25.92 -7.51
CA GLN A 5 -20.59 25.35 -7.34
C GLN A 5 -20.76 23.90 -6.87
N GLY A 6 -20.10 22.96 -7.54
CA GLY A 6 -20.07 21.56 -7.18
C GLY A 6 -18.63 21.09 -6.93
N PHE A 7 -18.46 20.06 -6.11
CA PHE A 7 -17.19 19.35 -6.03
C PHE A 7 -17.12 18.36 -7.19
N SER A 8 -16.00 18.32 -7.90
CA SER A 8 -15.71 17.23 -8.84
C SER A 8 -15.22 16.00 -8.09
N THR A 9 -14.36 16.20 -7.10
CA THR A 9 -13.85 15.10 -6.27
C THR A 9 -13.48 15.60 -4.87
N ILE A 10 -13.63 14.73 -3.88
CA ILE A 10 -13.15 14.91 -2.50
C ILE A 10 -12.49 13.62 -2.08
N LYS A 11 -11.26 13.69 -1.58
CA LYS A 11 -10.48 12.53 -1.11
C LYS A 11 -9.86 12.82 0.25
N VAL A 12 -9.96 11.84 1.12
CA VAL A 12 -9.26 11.82 2.42
C VAL A 12 -7.97 11.03 2.24
N ALA A 13 -6.87 11.53 2.79
CA ALA A 13 -5.61 10.79 2.72
C ALA A 13 -5.68 9.53 3.61
N PRO A 14 -5.41 8.33 3.08
CA PRO A 14 -5.48 7.11 3.88
C PRO A 14 -4.48 7.09 5.05
N SER A 15 -3.29 7.68 4.86
CA SER A 15 -2.25 7.76 5.90
C SER A 15 -2.52 8.84 6.96
N ASP A 16 -3.38 9.83 6.69
CA ASP A 16 -3.72 10.90 7.63
C ASP A 16 -5.16 11.40 7.39
N PRO A 17 -6.17 10.93 8.17
CA PRO A 17 -7.57 11.30 8.00
C PRO A 17 -7.85 12.80 8.19
N GLU A 18 -6.95 13.57 8.80
CA GLU A 18 -7.09 15.01 8.94
C GLU A 18 -6.73 15.77 7.65
N VAL A 19 -6.05 15.09 6.71
CA VAL A 19 -5.71 15.63 5.41
C VAL A 19 -6.79 15.27 4.39
N VAL A 20 -7.45 16.30 3.83
CA VAL A 20 -8.50 16.15 2.83
C VAL A 20 -8.20 17.05 1.65
N PHE A 21 -8.22 16.49 0.45
CA PHE A 21 -8.16 17.27 -0.79
C PHE A 21 -9.56 17.37 -1.41
N ALA A 22 -9.89 18.55 -1.95
CA ALA A 22 -11.17 18.80 -2.61
C ALA A 22 -10.95 19.63 -3.87
N ALA A 23 -11.45 19.13 -5.00
CA ALA A 23 -11.48 19.88 -6.24
C ALA A 23 -12.89 20.41 -6.50
N VAL A 24 -13.00 21.67 -6.92
CA VAL A 24 -14.27 22.35 -7.14
C VAL A 24 -14.46 22.55 -8.64
N PHE A 25 -15.62 22.16 -9.12
CA PHE A 25 -16.11 22.42 -10.45
C PHE A 25 -16.96 23.69 -10.44
N GLU A 26 -16.52 24.71 -11.13
CA GLU A 26 -17.33 25.90 -11.45
C GLU A 26 -17.60 25.93 -12.96
N PRO A 27 -18.80 25.53 -13.42
CA PRO A 27 -19.13 25.70 -14.84
C PRO A 27 -19.26 27.18 -15.13
N CYS A 28 -18.32 27.72 -15.86
CA CYS A 28 -18.35 29.11 -16.26
C CYS A 28 -18.27 29.26 -17.78
N TRP A 29 -19.32 29.81 -18.38
CA TRP A 29 -19.42 30.07 -19.82
C TRP A 29 -18.78 31.41 -20.25
N ASN A 30 -18.57 32.35 -19.30
CA ASN A 30 -18.03 33.68 -19.56
C ASN A 30 -17.32 34.26 -18.31
N CYS A 31 -16.55 33.45 -17.58
CA CYS A 31 -15.79 33.99 -16.46
C CYS A 31 -14.55 34.71 -16.93
N THR A 32 -14.65 35.99 -17.09
CA THR A 32 -13.51 36.92 -17.06
C THR A 32 -13.40 37.42 -15.63
N ASP A 33 -12.74 36.67 -14.75
CA ASP A 33 -12.20 37.27 -13.55
C ASP A 33 -10.99 38.12 -13.92
N ASN A 34 -10.70 39.12 -13.13
CA ASN A 34 -9.55 40.04 -13.35
C ASN A 34 -8.18 39.33 -13.31
N GLY A 35 -8.12 38.06 -13.54
CA GLY A 35 -6.97 37.18 -13.61
C GLY A 35 -7.21 35.89 -14.42
N GLY A 36 -8.35 35.75 -15.05
CA GLY A 36 -8.61 34.84 -16.17
C GLY A 36 -8.55 33.34 -15.88
N ASN A 37 -8.93 32.80 -14.73
CA ASN A 37 -8.95 31.34 -14.58
C ASN A 37 -9.75 30.83 -13.36
N VAL A 38 -11.03 30.55 -13.57
CA VAL A 38 -11.94 30.14 -12.48
C VAL A 38 -12.13 28.63 -12.37
N SER A 39 -11.77 27.84 -13.37
CA SER A 39 -12.19 26.45 -13.47
C SER A 39 -11.34 25.42 -12.72
N LYS A 40 -10.24 25.84 -12.09
CA LYS A 40 -9.28 24.92 -11.45
C LYS A 40 -9.08 25.32 -10.00
N LYS A 41 -9.99 24.87 -9.15
CA LYS A 41 -9.87 25.11 -7.72
C LYS A 41 -9.55 23.80 -7.03
N LEU A 42 -8.38 23.76 -6.40
CA LEU A 42 -7.94 22.68 -5.55
C LEU A 42 -7.68 23.21 -4.14
N TYR A 43 -8.27 22.55 -3.17
CA TYR A 43 -8.12 22.89 -1.77
C TYR A 43 -7.57 21.70 -1.00
N LYS A 44 -6.75 21.98 0.03
CA LYS A 44 -6.29 21.01 1.03
C LYS A 44 -6.74 21.45 2.39
N LYS A 45 -7.43 20.57 3.13
CA LYS A 45 -7.66 20.71 4.56
C LYS A 45 -6.52 20.03 5.31
N GLN A 46 -5.91 20.71 6.25
CA GLN A 46 -4.91 20.17 7.17
C GLN A 46 -4.96 20.96 8.46
N ASN A 47 -4.85 20.29 9.62
CA ASN A 47 -4.96 20.91 10.95
C ASN A 47 -6.24 21.74 11.10
N GLY A 48 -7.37 21.28 10.55
CA GLY A 48 -8.64 21.96 10.59
C GLY A 48 -8.81 23.17 9.66
N GLN A 49 -7.76 23.56 8.92
CA GLN A 49 -7.77 24.74 8.04
C GLN A 49 -7.77 24.33 6.55
N TRP A 50 -8.56 25.04 5.75
CA TRP A 50 -8.57 24.90 4.30
C TRP A 50 -7.59 25.85 3.64
N ASN A 51 -6.68 25.33 2.82
CA ASN A 51 -5.71 26.09 2.05
C ASN A 51 -6.02 25.98 0.56
N ASP A 52 -5.95 27.10 -0.17
CA ASP A 52 -6.13 27.13 -1.62
C ASP A 52 -4.79 26.78 -2.32
N LEU A 53 -4.76 25.62 -2.99
CA LEU A 53 -3.63 25.12 -3.78
C LEU A 53 -3.73 25.49 -5.27
N SER A 54 -4.80 26.18 -5.68
CA SER A 54 -5.02 26.52 -7.08
C SER A 54 -3.89 27.37 -7.68
N PRO A 55 -3.26 28.32 -6.94
CA PRO A 55 -2.15 29.10 -7.50
C PRO A 55 -0.91 28.27 -7.84
N SER A 56 -0.53 27.29 -6.98
CA SER A 56 0.63 26.43 -7.23
C SER A 56 0.42 25.51 -8.43
N LEU A 57 -0.77 24.94 -8.58
CA LEU A 57 -1.12 24.09 -9.72
C LEU A 57 -1.15 24.89 -11.03
N ARG A 58 -1.60 26.14 -11.00
CA ARG A 58 -1.59 27.03 -12.17
C ARG A 58 -0.18 27.42 -12.62
N ALA A 59 0.76 27.53 -11.71
CA ALA A 59 2.12 27.96 -12.02
C ALA A 59 2.87 26.98 -12.94
N VAL A 60 2.49 25.70 -12.95
CA VAL A 60 3.14 24.64 -13.75
C VAL A 60 2.50 24.45 -15.12
N GLN A 61 1.33 25.07 -15.34
CA GLN A 61 0.63 24.93 -16.59
C GLN A 61 1.20 25.86 -17.65
N ASP A 62 1.29 25.37 -18.88
CA ASP A 62 1.76 26.15 -20.03
C ASP A 62 0.92 27.41 -20.19
N SER A 63 1.56 28.59 -20.01
CA SER A 63 0.95 29.92 -20.15
C SER A 63 0.51 30.23 -21.60
N SER A 64 0.88 29.42 -22.58
CA SER A 64 0.47 29.57 -23.98
C SER A 64 -0.99 29.14 -24.24
N ILE A 65 -1.68 28.57 -23.24
CA ILE A 65 -3.03 28.05 -23.40
C ILE A 65 -4.06 29.19 -23.19
N GLN A 66 -4.50 29.76 -24.26
CA GLN A 66 -5.48 30.88 -24.30
C GLN A 66 -6.92 30.48 -23.86
N TYR A 67 -7.20 29.17 -23.64
CA TYR A 67 -8.53 28.64 -23.32
C TYR A 67 -8.52 27.72 -22.10
N LEU A 68 -7.79 28.11 -21.06
CA LEU A 68 -7.70 27.37 -19.78
C LEU A 68 -9.03 27.32 -19.00
N ASP A 69 -10.01 28.11 -19.40
CA ASP A 69 -11.34 28.21 -18.83
C ASP A 69 -12.22 26.95 -18.97
N ARG A 70 -11.78 25.97 -19.78
CA ARG A 70 -12.50 24.70 -19.99
C ARG A 70 -11.83 23.47 -19.34
N CYS A 71 -10.72 23.66 -18.65
CA CYS A 71 -10.02 22.58 -17.99
C CYS A 71 -10.44 22.52 -16.53
N TYR A 72 -10.86 21.38 -16.05
CA TYR A 72 -11.17 21.16 -14.63
C TYR A 72 -10.53 19.87 -14.13
N ILE A 73 -10.34 19.83 -12.82
CA ILE A 73 -9.88 18.62 -12.13
C ILE A 73 -11.07 17.67 -12.07
N GLU A 74 -10.96 16.49 -12.68
CA GLU A 74 -12.01 15.50 -12.63
C GLU A 74 -11.83 14.57 -11.43
N ASP A 75 -10.61 14.09 -11.23
CA ASP A 75 -10.31 13.20 -10.13
C ASP A 75 -8.88 13.44 -9.60
N LEU A 76 -8.63 12.96 -8.41
CA LEU A 76 -7.31 12.94 -7.79
C LEU A 76 -7.13 11.66 -6.96
N VAL A 77 -5.89 11.24 -6.81
CA VAL A 77 -5.52 10.16 -5.89
C VAL A 77 -4.38 10.62 -5.00
N ILE A 78 -4.38 10.11 -3.78
CA ILE A 78 -3.37 10.37 -2.77
C ILE A 78 -2.65 9.05 -2.51
N ASP A 79 -1.34 9.10 -2.35
CA ASP A 79 -0.57 7.94 -1.94
C ASP A 79 -1.12 7.40 -0.61
N PRO A 80 -1.46 6.11 -0.53
CA PRO A 80 -1.98 5.53 0.71
C PRO A 80 -1.04 5.65 1.91
N MET A 81 0.27 5.80 1.66
CA MET A 81 1.30 5.81 2.69
C MET A 81 1.83 7.21 3.00
N ASP A 82 1.63 8.19 2.10
CA ASP A 82 2.12 9.56 2.26
C ASP A 82 1.08 10.59 1.77
N ALA A 83 0.45 11.27 2.72
CA ALA A 83 -0.54 12.31 2.46
C ALA A 83 -0.01 13.53 1.67
N ASN A 84 1.30 13.64 1.46
CA ASN A 84 1.90 14.71 0.67
C ASN A 84 2.06 14.34 -0.80
N ARG A 85 1.97 13.05 -1.13
CA ARG A 85 2.08 12.56 -2.51
C ARG A 85 0.69 12.47 -3.14
N VAL A 86 0.45 13.30 -4.16
CA VAL A 86 -0.88 13.45 -4.76
C VAL A 86 -0.78 13.59 -6.27
N TRP A 87 -1.68 12.93 -6.99
CA TRP A 87 -1.85 13.05 -8.44
C TRP A 87 -3.21 13.64 -8.75
N VAL A 88 -3.24 14.54 -9.71
CA VAL A 88 -4.45 15.24 -10.13
C VAL A 88 -4.67 15.00 -11.63
N GLY A 89 -5.83 14.45 -11.97
CA GLY A 89 -6.26 14.21 -13.36
C GLY A 89 -7.12 15.34 -13.89
N MET A 90 -6.80 15.79 -15.12
CA MET A 90 -7.46 16.90 -15.78
C MET A 90 -8.40 16.40 -16.88
N ALA A 91 -9.66 16.85 -16.85
CA ALA A 91 -10.63 16.58 -17.90
C ALA A 91 -10.72 17.74 -18.87
N TYR A 92 -10.14 17.59 -20.05
CA TYR A 92 -10.32 18.50 -21.19
C TYR A 92 -9.93 17.85 -22.51
N TYR A 93 -10.55 18.35 -23.58
CA TYR A 93 -10.17 17.98 -24.94
C TYR A 93 -9.17 18.97 -25.51
N ASP A 94 -8.14 18.43 -26.13
CA ASP A 94 -7.14 19.23 -26.83
C ASP A 94 -7.59 19.46 -28.28
N TYR A 95 -8.50 20.41 -28.47
CA TYR A 95 -8.93 20.77 -29.81
C TYR A 95 -8.42 22.15 -30.20
N ILE A 96 -7.18 22.23 -30.66
CA ILE A 96 -6.68 23.32 -31.43
C ILE A 96 -6.16 22.75 -32.76
N PRO A 97 -6.86 22.98 -33.91
CA PRO A 97 -6.38 22.54 -35.20
C PRO A 97 -4.99 23.10 -35.47
N GLY A 98 -4.01 22.25 -35.75
CA GLY A 98 -2.66 22.63 -36.14
C GLY A 98 -1.63 22.73 -35.02
N THR A 99 -1.99 22.47 -33.77
CA THR A 99 -1.02 22.35 -32.68
C THR A 99 -0.96 20.91 -32.19
N GLN A 100 0.20 20.28 -32.30
CA GLN A 100 0.51 19.06 -31.54
C GLN A 100 0.88 19.46 -30.11
N SER A 101 -0.05 20.03 -29.37
CA SER A 101 0.19 20.34 -27.97
C SER A 101 -0.13 19.14 -27.12
N GLY A 102 0.88 18.37 -26.73
CA GLY A 102 0.79 17.45 -25.62
C GLY A 102 0.53 18.26 -24.36
N ARG A 103 -0.75 18.51 -24.05
CA ARG A 103 -1.12 19.25 -22.83
C ARG A 103 -1.05 18.30 -21.65
N ASN A 104 -0.61 18.85 -20.56
CA ASN A 104 -0.45 18.18 -19.28
C ASN A 104 -1.81 17.70 -18.74
N ARG A 105 -1.96 16.40 -18.56
CA ARG A 105 -3.21 15.76 -18.14
C ARG A 105 -3.19 15.24 -16.73
N VAL A 106 -2.00 14.91 -16.25
CA VAL A 106 -1.77 14.49 -14.88
C VAL A 106 -0.66 15.32 -14.28
N PHE A 107 -0.91 15.86 -13.12
CA PHE A 107 0.08 16.57 -12.32
C PHE A 107 0.36 15.80 -11.04
N TYR A 108 1.60 15.82 -10.62
CA TYR A 108 2.09 15.16 -9.41
C TYR A 108 2.72 16.18 -8.45
N SER A 109 2.45 16.00 -7.17
CA SER A 109 3.08 16.73 -6.07
C SER A 109 3.58 15.72 -5.03
N ASP A 110 4.74 15.98 -4.43
CA ASP A 110 5.32 15.23 -3.30
C ASP A 110 5.45 16.09 -2.02
N ASP A 111 4.92 17.31 -2.06
CA ASP A 111 4.97 18.27 -0.95
C ASP A 111 3.58 18.74 -0.50
N GLY A 112 2.56 17.94 -0.78
CA GLY A 112 1.18 18.21 -0.38
C GLY A 112 0.50 19.29 -1.21
N GLY A 113 0.96 19.52 -2.45
CA GLY A 113 0.36 20.46 -3.40
C GLY A 113 0.99 21.84 -3.37
N LEU A 114 2.10 22.04 -2.69
CA LEU A 114 2.82 23.33 -2.70
C LEU A 114 3.57 23.54 -4.02
N SER A 115 4.08 22.46 -4.62
CA SER A 115 4.64 22.43 -5.97
C SER A 115 4.12 21.23 -6.77
N TRP A 116 4.16 21.34 -8.10
CA TRP A 116 3.64 20.32 -9.01
C TRP A 116 4.61 20.08 -10.15
N SER A 117 4.64 18.86 -10.64
CA SER A 117 5.33 18.45 -11.86
C SER A 117 4.36 17.82 -12.85
N ASP A 118 4.66 17.95 -14.14
CA ASP A 118 3.90 17.27 -15.18
C ASP A 118 4.27 15.78 -15.23
N GLN A 119 3.28 14.94 -15.10
CA GLN A 119 3.40 13.49 -15.22
C GLN A 119 2.50 12.92 -16.33
N SER A 120 2.41 13.59 -17.47
CA SER A 120 1.49 13.20 -18.56
C SER A 120 2.16 12.38 -19.66
N ASN A 121 3.47 12.11 -19.56
CA ASN A 121 4.23 11.37 -20.57
C ASN A 121 3.60 10.01 -20.89
N GLY A 122 3.22 9.78 -22.14
CA GLY A 122 2.58 8.53 -22.61
C GLY A 122 1.05 8.54 -22.61
N LEU A 123 0.39 9.52 -21.99
CA LEU A 123 -1.07 9.66 -22.09
C LEU A 123 -1.52 10.18 -23.47
N PRO A 124 -2.68 9.70 -23.95
CA PRO A 124 -3.28 10.22 -25.16
C PRO A 124 -3.85 11.62 -24.96
N PRO A 125 -4.11 12.40 -26.03
CA PRO A 125 -4.65 13.74 -25.96
C PRO A 125 -6.16 13.78 -25.63
N TYR A 126 -6.58 13.04 -24.64
CA TYR A 126 -7.99 12.91 -24.21
C TYR A 126 -8.13 13.22 -22.71
N PRO A 127 -9.35 13.53 -22.25
CA PRO A 127 -9.64 13.71 -20.82
C PRO A 127 -9.18 12.53 -19.97
N VAL A 128 -8.67 12.82 -18.77
CA VAL A 128 -8.54 11.85 -17.70
C VAL A 128 -9.80 11.95 -16.84
N ASN A 129 -10.63 10.91 -16.89
CA ASN A 129 -11.94 10.88 -16.25
C ASN A 129 -11.89 10.30 -14.82
N CYS A 130 -10.91 9.46 -14.52
CA CYS A 130 -10.69 8.92 -13.19
C CYS A 130 -9.23 8.52 -13.01
N LEU A 131 -8.78 8.54 -11.77
CA LEU A 131 -7.50 7.99 -11.31
C LEU A 131 -7.75 6.97 -10.20
N THR A 132 -6.97 5.91 -10.17
CA THR A 132 -7.03 4.90 -9.12
C THR A 132 -5.63 4.42 -8.79
N TYR A 133 -5.24 4.53 -7.53
CA TYR A 133 -3.97 4.01 -7.03
C TYR A 133 -4.13 2.52 -6.72
N GLN A 134 -3.19 1.71 -7.14
CA GLN A 134 -3.11 0.31 -6.76
C GLN A 134 -2.38 0.22 -5.42
N GLU A 135 -3.15 0.18 -4.34
CA GLU A 135 -2.59 0.14 -2.99
C GLU A 135 -1.62 -1.03 -2.81
N GLY A 136 -0.54 -0.79 -2.06
CA GLY A 136 0.52 -1.78 -1.85
C GLY A 136 1.44 -2.01 -3.03
N SER A 137 1.35 -1.20 -4.09
CA SER A 137 2.30 -1.18 -5.21
C SER A 137 3.34 -0.09 -5.05
N ASP A 138 4.44 -0.17 -5.80
CA ASP A 138 5.38 0.94 -5.97
C ASP A 138 4.88 1.87 -7.08
N ASP A 139 3.92 2.76 -6.74
CA ASP A 139 3.35 3.79 -7.60
C ASP A 139 2.66 3.28 -8.88
N VAL A 140 1.93 2.16 -8.82
CA VAL A 140 1.04 1.79 -9.91
C VAL A 140 -0.27 2.56 -9.80
N ILE A 141 -0.52 3.44 -10.77
CA ILE A 141 -1.73 4.26 -10.84
C ILE A 141 -2.41 3.98 -12.17
N TYR A 142 -3.71 3.77 -12.15
CA TYR A 142 -4.52 3.64 -13.37
C TYR A 142 -5.21 4.96 -13.68
N ALA A 143 -5.23 5.31 -14.96
CA ALA A 143 -5.98 6.44 -15.51
C ALA A 143 -7.04 5.93 -16.49
N GLY A 144 -8.29 6.27 -16.22
CA GLY A 144 -9.39 6.09 -17.16
C GLY A 144 -9.52 7.32 -18.05
N THR A 145 -9.49 7.11 -19.35
CA THR A 145 -9.55 8.18 -20.36
C THR A 145 -10.68 7.92 -21.36
N ASP A 146 -10.93 8.87 -22.27
CA ASP A 146 -11.84 8.65 -23.39
C ASP A 146 -11.29 7.63 -24.44
N ALA A 147 -10.00 7.31 -24.34
CA ALA A 147 -9.33 6.33 -25.22
C ALA A 147 -9.07 4.97 -24.54
N GLY A 148 -9.60 4.74 -23.33
CA GLY A 148 -9.41 3.51 -22.59
C GLY A 148 -8.62 3.70 -21.29
N VAL A 149 -8.03 2.62 -20.80
CA VAL A 149 -7.27 2.55 -19.55
C VAL A 149 -5.77 2.66 -19.83
N TYR A 150 -5.08 3.43 -19.00
CA TYR A 150 -3.62 3.54 -18.96
C TYR A 150 -3.15 3.28 -17.53
N TYR A 151 -1.91 2.80 -17.36
CA TYR A 151 -1.28 2.72 -16.05
C TYR A 151 0.06 3.44 -16.05
N TRP A 152 0.43 4.01 -14.91
CA TRP A 152 1.73 4.64 -14.71
C TRP A 152 2.77 3.56 -14.43
N ASP A 153 3.82 3.51 -15.26
CA ASP A 153 5.02 2.69 -15.02
C ASP A 153 6.16 3.61 -14.59
N LYS A 154 6.50 3.57 -13.31
CA LYS A 154 7.57 4.37 -12.72
C LYS A 154 8.94 4.08 -13.35
N GLN A 155 9.16 2.85 -13.82
CA GLN A 155 10.40 2.45 -14.48
C GLN A 155 10.38 2.67 -16.00
N GLY A 156 9.23 3.05 -16.55
CA GLY A 156 9.07 3.37 -17.95
C GLY A 156 9.95 4.56 -18.38
N ASP A 157 10.25 4.66 -19.69
CA ASP A 157 11.06 5.73 -20.27
C ASP A 157 12.43 5.89 -19.57
N ASN A 158 13.15 4.76 -19.38
CA ASN A 158 14.48 4.71 -18.73
C ASN A 158 14.48 5.26 -17.28
N GLY A 159 13.41 5.04 -16.54
CA GLY A 159 13.27 5.47 -15.14
C GLY A 159 12.73 6.88 -14.96
N ASN A 160 12.32 7.55 -16.05
CA ASN A 160 11.64 8.85 -15.96
C ASN A 160 10.13 8.73 -15.70
N GLY A 161 9.60 7.50 -15.79
CA GLY A 161 8.19 7.20 -15.67
C GLY A 161 7.40 7.47 -16.96
N LYS A 162 6.41 6.62 -17.22
CA LYS A 162 5.57 6.73 -18.42
C LYS A 162 4.22 6.05 -18.21
N TRP A 163 3.18 6.62 -18.82
CA TRP A 163 1.91 5.95 -18.93
C TRP A 163 1.93 4.94 -20.09
N GLU A 164 1.58 3.71 -19.77
CA GLU A 164 1.46 2.62 -20.73
C GLU A 164 0.00 2.27 -21.00
N CYS A 165 -0.31 1.96 -22.24
CA CYS A 165 -1.67 1.57 -22.64
C CYS A 165 -2.06 0.21 -22.04
N PHE A 166 -3.23 0.12 -21.41
CA PHE A 166 -3.75 -1.08 -20.73
C PHE A 166 -5.07 -1.55 -21.36
N ASN A 167 -5.17 -1.50 -22.66
CA ASN A 167 -6.42 -1.75 -23.40
C ASN A 167 -6.49 -3.13 -24.08
N ASN A 168 -5.65 -4.10 -23.72
CA ASN A 168 -5.67 -5.40 -24.37
C ASN A 168 -7.02 -6.11 -24.15
N GLY A 169 -7.78 -6.29 -25.24
CA GLY A 169 -9.12 -6.86 -25.22
C GLY A 169 -10.24 -5.88 -24.80
N LEU A 170 -9.91 -4.69 -24.33
CA LEU A 170 -10.91 -3.67 -24.01
C LEU A 170 -11.39 -2.99 -25.31
N PRO A 171 -12.71 -2.90 -25.55
CA PRO A 171 -13.21 -2.14 -26.71
C PRO A 171 -12.93 -0.65 -26.54
N ALA A 172 -12.80 0.07 -27.64
CA ALA A 172 -12.71 1.52 -27.61
C ALA A 172 -13.96 2.11 -26.93
N ALA A 173 -13.77 2.66 -25.76
CA ALA A 173 -14.84 3.23 -24.92
C ALA A 173 -14.28 4.26 -23.95
N ILE A 174 -15.11 5.23 -23.61
CA ILE A 174 -14.84 6.17 -22.52
C ILE A 174 -14.86 5.40 -21.20
N ILE A 175 -13.83 5.53 -20.41
CA ILE A 175 -13.75 4.94 -19.07
C ILE A 175 -14.33 5.94 -18.07
N THR A 176 -15.29 5.49 -17.29
CA THR A 176 -15.98 6.35 -16.32
C THR A 176 -15.49 6.14 -14.88
N LYS A 177 -15.02 4.92 -14.57
CA LYS A 177 -14.47 4.57 -13.26
C LYS A 177 -13.55 3.38 -13.39
N ILE A 178 -12.52 3.35 -12.58
CA ILE A 178 -11.64 2.19 -12.38
C ILE A 178 -11.66 1.83 -10.90
N ASP A 179 -11.66 0.54 -10.62
CA ASP A 179 -11.55 -0.01 -9.28
C ASP A 179 -10.55 -1.16 -9.28
N VAL A 180 -9.78 -1.30 -8.21
CA VAL A 180 -8.80 -2.36 -8.03
C VAL A 180 -9.33 -3.34 -6.99
N HIS A 181 -9.38 -4.62 -7.36
CA HIS A 181 -9.81 -5.68 -6.45
C HIS A 181 -8.62 -6.59 -6.10
N PRO A 182 -7.89 -6.27 -5.02
CA PRO A 182 -6.62 -6.94 -4.67
C PRO A 182 -6.78 -8.45 -4.50
N CYS A 183 -7.86 -8.89 -3.84
CA CYS A 183 -8.11 -10.31 -3.57
C CYS A 183 -8.22 -11.19 -4.82
N ARG A 184 -8.76 -10.62 -5.89
CA ARG A 184 -8.89 -11.34 -7.17
C ARG A 184 -7.73 -11.08 -8.11
N GLY A 185 -6.82 -10.16 -7.71
CA GLY A 185 -5.74 -9.74 -8.57
C GLY A 185 -6.24 -9.09 -9.86
N VAL A 186 -7.37 -8.37 -9.81
CA VAL A 186 -7.98 -7.76 -11.00
C VAL A 186 -8.23 -6.27 -10.84
N VAL A 187 -8.13 -5.57 -11.97
CA VAL A 187 -8.64 -4.22 -12.13
C VAL A 187 -9.94 -4.28 -12.92
N ILE A 188 -10.94 -3.50 -12.50
CA ILE A 188 -12.26 -3.42 -13.10
C ILE A 188 -12.45 -2.02 -13.65
N ALA A 189 -12.79 -1.91 -14.94
CA ALA A 189 -13.10 -0.65 -15.59
C ALA A 189 -14.57 -0.59 -15.98
N SER A 190 -15.28 0.44 -15.56
CA SER A 190 -16.61 0.76 -16.06
C SER A 190 -16.51 1.70 -17.26
N THR A 191 -17.31 1.44 -18.26
CA THR A 191 -17.26 2.14 -19.55
C THR A 191 -18.59 2.82 -19.86
N PHE A 192 -18.54 3.93 -20.58
CA PHE A 192 -19.75 4.55 -21.09
C PHE A 192 -20.34 3.71 -22.25
N GLY A 193 -21.43 3.05 -21.98
CA GLY A 193 -22.20 2.31 -22.99
C GLY A 193 -21.65 0.94 -23.41
N ARG A 194 -20.58 0.44 -22.76
CA ARG A 194 -19.97 -0.86 -23.08
C ARG A 194 -19.83 -1.79 -21.88
N SER A 195 -20.62 -1.58 -20.82
CA SER A 195 -20.60 -2.39 -19.60
C SER A 195 -19.32 -2.25 -18.76
N MET A 196 -19.05 -3.24 -17.92
CA MET A 196 -17.84 -3.35 -17.11
C MET A 196 -16.91 -4.41 -17.66
N TRP A 197 -15.62 -4.16 -17.56
CA TRP A 197 -14.56 -5.04 -18.04
C TRP A 197 -13.57 -5.27 -16.93
N GLN A 198 -12.98 -6.46 -16.87
CA GLN A 198 -11.93 -6.78 -15.92
C GLN A 198 -10.69 -7.31 -16.64
N SER A 199 -9.54 -7.04 -16.06
CA SER A 199 -8.22 -7.54 -16.46
C SER A 199 -7.43 -7.94 -15.22
N PRO A 200 -6.48 -8.88 -15.31
CA PRO A 200 -5.48 -9.01 -14.25
C PRO A 200 -4.84 -7.65 -13.97
N MET A 201 -4.53 -7.38 -12.70
CA MET A 201 -3.79 -6.17 -12.30
C MET A 201 -2.41 -6.16 -12.97
N VAL A 202 -1.85 -4.97 -13.14
CA VAL A 202 -0.43 -4.83 -13.42
C VAL A 202 0.32 -5.47 -12.24
N GLN A 203 1.17 -6.45 -12.54
CA GLN A 203 2.03 -7.02 -11.53
C GLN A 203 3.01 -5.91 -11.09
N SER A 204 2.83 -5.42 -9.89
CA SER A 204 3.85 -4.60 -9.27
C SER A 204 5.10 -5.45 -9.13
N LYS A 205 6.14 -5.12 -9.87
CA LYS A 205 7.46 -5.77 -9.71
C LYS A 205 8.19 -5.25 -8.46
N GLY A 206 7.58 -4.30 -7.74
CA GLY A 206 8.17 -3.65 -6.59
C GLY A 206 7.70 -4.30 -5.29
N GLU A 207 8.64 -4.52 -4.40
CA GLU A 207 8.41 -4.66 -2.97
C GLU A 207 8.17 -3.25 -2.39
N TYR A 208 7.26 -3.11 -1.43
CA TYR A 208 7.13 -1.84 -0.72
C TYR A 208 8.18 -1.77 0.40
N HIS A 209 9.07 -0.78 0.34
CA HIS A 209 10.18 -0.64 1.27
C HIS A 209 9.94 0.43 2.32
N VAL A 210 10.01 0.06 3.59
CA VAL A 210 10.13 0.97 4.72
C VAL A 210 11.62 1.20 4.99
N THR A 211 12.16 2.31 4.49
CA THR A 211 13.59 2.63 4.55
C THR A 211 13.96 3.55 5.72
N SER A 212 12.97 4.13 6.39
CA SER A 212 13.14 5.00 7.56
C SER A 212 12.12 4.65 8.64
N SER A 213 12.39 5.07 9.88
CA SER A 213 11.49 4.79 11.00
C SER A 213 10.15 5.49 10.81
N THR A 214 9.08 4.70 10.90
CA THR A 214 7.71 5.12 10.58
C THR A 214 6.73 4.55 11.61
N THR A 215 5.64 5.27 11.87
CA THR A 215 4.55 4.80 12.75
C THR A 215 3.23 4.86 12.02
N TRP A 216 2.53 3.73 11.98
CA TRP A 216 1.17 3.61 11.49
C TRP A 216 0.21 3.55 12.69
N GLY A 217 -0.47 4.66 12.89
CA GLY A 217 -1.24 4.92 14.11
C GLY A 217 -2.54 4.13 14.21
N SER A 218 -3.12 4.16 15.40
CA SER A 218 -4.45 3.58 15.67
C SER A 218 -5.51 4.22 14.76
N GLY A 219 -6.36 3.37 14.17
CA GLY A 219 -7.41 3.77 13.23
C GLY A 219 -6.96 3.92 11.76
N SER A 220 -5.66 3.77 11.46
CA SER A 220 -5.20 3.63 10.08
C SER A 220 -5.38 2.20 9.58
N THR A 221 -5.68 2.05 8.29
CA THR A 221 -5.66 0.76 7.59
C THR A 221 -4.76 0.89 6.38
N HIS A 222 -3.79 -0.01 6.27
CA HIS A 222 -2.85 -0.08 5.15
C HIS A 222 -3.00 -1.41 4.44
N GLN A 223 -3.03 -1.39 3.11
CA GLN A 223 -3.29 -2.58 2.30
C GLN A 223 -2.12 -2.86 1.37
N PHE A 224 -1.64 -4.11 1.36
CA PHE A 224 -0.52 -4.54 0.54
C PHE A 224 -0.89 -5.69 -0.37
N ILE A 225 -0.62 -5.52 -1.66
CA ILE A 225 -0.77 -6.57 -2.69
C ILE A 225 0.58 -7.16 -3.11
N SER A 226 1.67 -6.59 -2.63
CA SER A 226 3.06 -7.01 -2.80
C SER A 226 3.69 -7.22 -1.42
N ASP A 227 4.93 -7.67 -1.41
CA ASP A 227 5.67 -7.84 -0.16
C ASP A 227 5.98 -6.47 0.49
N LEU A 228 5.79 -6.40 1.80
CA LEU A 228 6.20 -5.29 2.64
C LEU A 228 7.56 -5.60 3.26
N ILE A 229 8.56 -4.80 2.93
CA ILE A 229 9.94 -5.01 3.38
C ILE A 229 10.33 -3.90 4.35
N VAL A 230 10.78 -4.26 5.56
CA VAL A 230 11.39 -3.29 6.48
C VAL A 230 12.90 -3.43 6.36
N ASP A 231 13.54 -2.39 5.84
CA ASP A 231 14.97 -2.38 5.55
C ASP A 231 15.83 -2.14 6.79
N ALA A 232 17.08 -2.56 6.72
CA ALA A 232 18.05 -2.40 7.80
C ALA A 232 18.13 -0.95 8.30
N GLY A 233 18.07 -0.77 9.63
CA GLY A 233 18.08 0.54 10.28
C GLY A 233 16.69 1.19 10.44
N ALA A 234 15.65 0.68 9.78
CA ALA A 234 14.29 1.18 9.94
C ALA A 234 13.56 0.51 11.12
N ILE A 235 12.70 1.27 11.78
CA ILE A 235 11.76 0.79 12.79
C ILE A 235 10.35 1.11 12.33
N LEU A 236 9.54 0.08 12.12
CA LEU A 236 8.13 0.23 11.83
C LEU A 236 7.31 -0.07 13.08
N THR A 237 6.52 0.90 13.55
CA THR A 237 5.56 0.73 14.65
C THR A 237 4.15 0.72 14.11
N ILE A 238 3.38 -0.33 14.43
CA ILE A 238 2.03 -0.55 13.92
C ILE A 238 1.06 -0.61 15.10
N SER A 239 0.13 0.35 15.16
CA SER A 239 -1.00 0.35 16.10
C SER A 239 -2.34 0.35 15.38
N GLY A 240 -2.33 0.44 14.04
CA GLY A 240 -3.48 0.28 13.15
C GLY A 240 -3.59 -1.12 12.58
N THR A 241 -4.35 -1.27 11.51
CA THR A 241 -4.53 -2.54 10.78
C THR A 241 -3.68 -2.54 9.51
N VAL A 242 -3.01 -3.65 9.25
CA VAL A 242 -2.30 -3.90 8.00
C VAL A 242 -2.87 -5.17 7.36
N GLU A 243 -3.43 -5.02 6.18
CA GLU A 243 -4.07 -6.08 5.42
C GLU A 243 -3.19 -6.50 4.25
N PHE A 244 -3.02 -7.80 4.08
CA PHE A 244 -2.18 -8.38 3.04
C PHE A 244 -3.01 -9.19 2.05
N ALA A 245 -2.76 -9.00 0.77
CA ALA A 245 -3.33 -9.85 -0.28
C ALA A 245 -2.73 -11.27 -0.24
N PRO A 246 -3.41 -12.25 -0.84
CA PRO A 246 -2.88 -13.60 -0.94
C PRO A 246 -1.50 -13.65 -1.59
N GLY A 247 -0.59 -14.39 -0.95
CA GLY A 247 0.79 -14.56 -1.41
C GLY A 247 1.75 -13.45 -0.97
N SER A 248 1.27 -12.29 -0.48
CA SER A 248 2.14 -11.26 0.06
C SER A 248 2.58 -11.56 1.49
N ARG A 249 3.68 -10.95 1.90
CA ARG A 249 4.34 -11.18 3.19
C ARG A 249 4.92 -9.89 3.77
N LEU A 250 5.18 -9.90 5.09
CA LEU A 250 6.00 -8.90 5.76
C LEU A 250 7.39 -9.47 5.99
N VAL A 251 8.42 -8.84 5.42
CA VAL A 251 9.83 -9.23 5.61
C VAL A 251 10.52 -8.21 6.51
N ILE A 252 11.14 -8.69 7.58
CA ILE A 252 11.94 -7.86 8.49
C ILE A 252 13.41 -8.21 8.27
N LYS A 253 14.14 -7.35 7.58
CA LYS A 253 15.55 -7.58 7.25
C LYS A 253 16.45 -7.51 8.48
N PRO A 254 17.66 -8.13 8.43
CA PRO A 254 18.66 -7.98 9.49
C PRO A 254 18.93 -6.50 9.81
N GLY A 255 18.90 -6.15 11.11
CA GLY A 255 19.05 -4.77 11.57
C GLY A 255 17.79 -3.91 11.49
N ALA A 256 16.67 -4.46 11.01
CA ALA A 256 15.36 -3.82 11.03
C ALA A 256 14.54 -4.24 12.25
N ARG A 257 13.53 -3.45 12.60
CA ARG A 257 12.60 -3.77 13.70
C ARG A 257 11.16 -3.46 13.31
N VAL A 258 10.25 -4.36 13.68
CA VAL A 258 8.80 -4.13 13.67
C VAL A 258 8.26 -4.25 15.10
N ASN A 259 7.55 -3.22 15.55
CA ASN A 259 6.76 -3.23 16.78
C ASN A 259 5.28 -3.27 16.40
N LEU A 260 4.61 -4.41 16.62
CA LEU A 260 3.16 -4.50 16.53
C LEU A 260 2.60 -4.15 17.90
N ASP A 261 2.22 -2.90 18.08
CA ASP A 261 1.84 -2.30 19.36
C ASP A 261 0.34 -2.06 19.42
N GLY A 262 -0.43 -3.07 19.76
CA GLY A 262 -1.89 -3.04 19.77
C GLY A 262 -2.54 -3.05 18.39
N GLY A 263 -1.76 -3.17 17.32
CA GLY A 263 -2.25 -3.22 15.95
C GLY A 263 -2.57 -4.64 15.49
N GLU A 264 -3.00 -4.75 14.23
CA GLU A 264 -3.35 -6.04 13.60
C GLU A 264 -2.64 -6.21 12.27
N LEU A 265 -2.06 -7.40 12.05
CA LEU A 265 -1.61 -7.89 10.75
C LEU A 265 -2.56 -9.01 10.32
N THR A 266 -3.24 -8.85 9.20
CA THR A 266 -4.28 -9.80 8.76
C THR A 266 -4.33 -9.98 7.26
N ALA A 267 -5.07 -10.98 6.80
CA ALA A 267 -5.42 -11.11 5.40
C ALA A 267 -6.50 -10.10 5.02
N TYR A 268 -6.53 -9.72 3.76
CA TYR A 268 -7.56 -8.87 3.19
C TYR A 268 -8.97 -9.48 3.40
N ASP A 269 -9.82 -8.85 4.19
CA ASP A 269 -11.08 -9.45 4.67
C ASP A 269 -12.14 -9.64 3.57
N ASN A 270 -12.08 -8.88 2.51
CA ASN A 270 -13.05 -8.93 1.41
C ASN A 270 -12.85 -10.08 0.42
N CYS A 271 -11.89 -10.96 0.67
CA CYS A 271 -11.54 -12.02 -0.28
C CYS A 271 -12.48 -13.23 -0.32
N GLY A 272 -13.44 -13.36 0.53
CA GLY A 272 -14.64 -14.25 0.52
C GLY A 272 -14.57 -15.66 -0.10
N ILE A 273 -13.45 -16.12 -0.63
CA ILE A 273 -13.31 -17.36 -1.37
C ILE A 273 -12.03 -18.08 -0.96
N GLY A 274 -12.17 -19.16 -0.17
CA GLY A 274 -11.19 -20.23 0.03
C GLY A 274 -9.74 -19.78 0.34
N ASP A 275 -8.83 -20.67 0.56
CA ASP A 275 -7.37 -20.63 0.83
C ASP A 275 -6.52 -19.36 0.47
N LEU A 276 -7.12 -18.18 0.47
CA LEU A 276 -6.48 -16.92 0.11
C LEU A 276 -5.90 -16.24 1.35
N ASN A 277 -4.87 -16.84 1.93
CA ASN A 277 -4.16 -16.27 3.07
C ASN A 277 -2.87 -15.62 2.62
N TRP A 278 -2.46 -14.59 3.36
CA TRP A 278 -1.14 -14.04 3.20
C TRP A 278 -0.08 -14.99 3.79
N GLU A 279 1.17 -14.82 3.38
CA GLU A 279 2.25 -15.72 3.75
C GLU A 279 2.70 -15.56 5.22
N GLY A 280 2.47 -14.39 5.84
CA GLY A 280 2.85 -14.06 7.21
C GLY A 280 4.11 -13.23 7.32
N VAL A 281 4.68 -13.19 8.53
CA VAL A 281 5.86 -12.40 8.86
C VAL A 281 7.11 -13.28 8.80
N GLN A 282 8.11 -12.84 8.04
CA GLN A 282 9.40 -13.49 7.94
C GLN A 282 10.46 -12.59 8.59
N VAL A 283 11.04 -13.05 9.69
CA VAL A 283 12.04 -12.30 10.45
C VAL A 283 13.43 -12.85 10.09
N TYR A 284 14.19 -12.07 9.33
CA TYR A 284 15.49 -12.50 8.85
C TYR A 284 16.59 -12.27 9.89
N GLY A 285 17.46 -13.24 10.01
CA GLY A 285 18.66 -13.15 10.82
C GLY A 285 19.96 -13.23 10.01
N VAL A 286 21.06 -13.33 10.72
CA VAL A 286 22.40 -13.57 10.19
C VAL A 286 22.95 -14.83 10.87
N PRO A 287 22.87 -16.01 10.26
CA PRO A 287 23.16 -17.29 10.93
C PRO A 287 24.57 -17.42 11.54
N SER A 288 25.53 -16.66 11.04
CA SER A 288 26.89 -16.64 11.53
C SER A 288 27.12 -15.69 12.72
N GLN A 289 26.10 -14.99 13.17
CA GLN A 289 26.19 -14.00 14.24
C GLN A 289 25.27 -14.35 15.41
N SER A 290 25.65 -13.88 16.61
CA SER A 290 24.81 -13.99 17.79
C SER A 290 23.64 -13.00 17.74
N GLN A 291 22.47 -13.42 18.21
CA GLN A 291 21.30 -12.55 18.35
C GLN A 291 21.50 -11.36 19.31
N TYR A 292 22.48 -11.44 20.21
CA TYR A 292 22.83 -10.37 21.15
C TYR A 292 23.53 -9.15 20.48
N GLY A 293 23.99 -9.31 19.24
CA GLY A 293 24.72 -8.25 18.52
C GLY A 293 23.86 -7.18 17.86
N GLY A 294 22.52 -7.30 17.90
CA GLY A 294 21.61 -6.34 17.27
C GLY A 294 21.58 -6.37 15.74
N ASN A 295 22.19 -7.39 15.11
CA ASN A 295 22.32 -7.51 13.66
C ASN A 295 21.20 -8.36 13.02
N HIS A 296 20.23 -8.79 13.80
CA HIS A 296 19.10 -9.57 13.34
C HIS A 296 17.88 -8.69 13.14
N GLY A 297 16.95 -9.12 12.28
CA GLY A 297 15.61 -8.58 12.25
C GLY A 297 14.89 -8.87 13.57
N VAL A 298 14.05 -7.96 14.02
CA VAL A 298 13.34 -8.06 15.29
C VAL A 298 11.85 -7.83 15.06
N LEU A 299 11.03 -8.79 15.48
CA LEU A 299 9.59 -8.62 15.64
C LEU A 299 9.26 -8.58 17.15
N PHE A 300 8.58 -7.52 17.58
CA PHE A 300 8.02 -7.42 18.91
C PHE A 300 6.51 -7.17 18.83
N VAL A 301 5.71 -8.06 19.42
CA VAL A 301 4.25 -7.94 19.47
C VAL A 301 3.82 -7.66 20.91
N SER A 302 3.07 -6.59 21.13
CA SER A 302 2.69 -6.14 22.46
C SER A 302 1.29 -5.51 22.51
N ASN A 303 0.81 -5.23 23.71
CA ASN A 303 -0.41 -4.46 23.96
C ASN A 303 -1.66 -5.01 23.26
N GLY A 304 -1.80 -6.33 23.16
CA GLY A 304 -2.93 -6.97 22.47
C GLY A 304 -2.77 -7.04 20.94
N GLY A 305 -1.56 -6.87 20.43
CA GLY A 305 -1.29 -7.00 18.99
C GLY A 305 -1.75 -8.36 18.45
N VAL A 306 -2.33 -8.35 17.24
CA VAL A 306 -2.96 -9.51 16.59
C VAL A 306 -2.24 -9.84 15.29
N ILE A 307 -1.96 -11.14 15.07
CA ILE A 307 -1.52 -11.66 13.77
C ILE A 307 -2.50 -12.76 13.36
N SER A 308 -3.22 -12.53 12.26
CA SER A 308 -4.33 -13.41 11.90
C SER A 308 -4.34 -13.78 10.41
N HIS A 309 -5.00 -14.93 10.13
CA HIS A 309 -5.28 -15.43 8.77
C HIS A 309 -4.02 -15.62 7.89
N ALA A 310 -2.89 -15.91 8.48
CA ALA A 310 -1.63 -16.17 7.79
C ALA A 310 -1.40 -17.66 7.53
N ARG A 311 -0.70 -18.00 6.45
CA ARG A 311 -0.21 -19.36 6.20
C ARG A 311 0.80 -19.78 7.28
N THR A 312 1.74 -18.89 7.62
CA THR A 312 2.60 -19.00 8.80
C THR A 312 2.71 -17.63 9.43
N ALA A 313 2.07 -17.42 10.61
CA ALA A 313 1.98 -16.08 11.18
C ALA A 313 3.35 -15.46 11.40
N VAL A 314 4.30 -16.20 11.98
CA VAL A 314 5.69 -15.72 12.13
C VAL A 314 6.69 -16.84 11.89
N SER A 315 7.74 -16.54 11.12
CA SER A 315 8.87 -17.45 10.88
C SER A 315 10.20 -16.75 11.17
N ASN A 316 11.17 -17.48 11.76
CA ASN A 316 12.54 -17.00 12.00
C ASN A 316 13.46 -17.15 10.79
N VAL A 317 12.92 -17.49 9.63
CA VAL A 317 13.62 -17.69 8.37
C VAL A 317 12.77 -17.17 7.22
N GLY A 318 13.42 -16.74 6.16
CA GLY A 318 12.77 -16.48 4.88
C GLY A 318 12.35 -17.77 4.20
N TRP A 319 11.30 -17.70 3.43
CA TRP A 319 10.85 -18.80 2.56
C TRP A 319 10.19 -18.25 1.31
N ASN A 320 10.28 -19.01 0.25
CA ASN A 320 9.74 -18.69 -1.06
C ASN A 320 8.99 -19.92 -1.55
N ASP A 321 7.70 -19.76 -1.80
CA ASP A 321 6.76 -20.83 -2.17
C ASP A 321 6.85 -22.07 -1.28
N GLU A 322 7.77 -23.00 -1.55
CA GLU A 322 7.95 -24.24 -0.81
C GLU A 322 9.32 -24.38 -0.13
N ASP A 323 10.30 -23.51 -0.49
CA ASP A 323 11.67 -23.63 -0.03
C ASP A 323 12.08 -22.57 1.00
N PHE A 324 12.84 -22.96 2.01
CA PHE A 324 13.48 -22.03 2.92
C PHE A 324 14.63 -21.28 2.25
N LEU A 325 14.69 -19.99 2.49
CA LEU A 325 15.82 -19.14 2.11
C LEU A 325 16.95 -19.30 3.13
N TRP A 326 17.69 -20.39 3.01
CA TRP A 326 18.82 -20.68 3.89
C TRP A 326 19.85 -19.54 3.86
N GLY A 327 20.32 -19.14 5.03
CA GLY A 327 21.17 -17.95 5.20
C GLY A 327 20.42 -16.75 5.80
N THR A 328 19.11 -16.87 6.00
CA THR A 328 18.28 -15.82 6.62
C THR A 328 17.78 -16.20 8.03
N GLN A 329 18.19 -17.32 8.58
CA GLN A 329 17.74 -17.81 9.88
C GLN A 329 18.22 -16.94 11.04
N GLY A 330 17.52 -17.00 12.17
CA GLY A 330 17.93 -16.40 13.43
C GLY A 330 17.28 -15.05 13.74
N GLY A 331 16.21 -14.68 13.05
CA GLY A 331 15.41 -13.50 13.41
C GLY A 331 14.92 -13.59 14.85
N VAL A 332 14.86 -12.47 15.56
CA VAL A 332 14.41 -12.34 16.96
C VAL A 332 12.89 -12.11 16.98
N ILE A 333 12.17 -12.95 17.74
CA ILE A 333 10.72 -12.88 17.81
C ILE A 333 10.31 -12.88 19.29
N SER A 334 9.65 -11.82 19.74
CA SER A 334 9.12 -11.73 21.10
C SER A 334 7.69 -11.22 21.09
N ALA A 335 6.86 -11.78 21.98
CA ALA A 335 5.46 -11.43 22.08
C ALA A 335 4.98 -11.39 23.54
N VAL A 336 4.28 -10.33 23.91
CA VAL A 336 3.70 -10.14 25.26
C VAL A 336 2.23 -9.74 25.11
N GLY A 337 1.33 -10.58 25.60
CA GLY A 337 -0.11 -10.32 25.51
C GLY A 337 -0.65 -10.33 24.07
N ALA A 338 0.01 -11.04 23.17
CA ALA A 338 -0.33 -11.12 21.76
C ALA A 338 -1.39 -12.19 21.47
N THR A 339 -2.11 -12.01 20.36
CA THR A 339 -3.06 -13.01 19.85
C THR A 339 -2.66 -13.47 18.45
N PHE A 340 -2.53 -14.79 18.30
CA PHE A 340 -2.35 -15.45 16.99
C PHE A 340 -3.67 -16.16 16.67
N LEU A 341 -4.38 -15.64 15.64
CA LEU A 341 -5.76 -16.02 15.38
C LEU A 341 -5.94 -16.55 13.96
N ASN A 342 -6.58 -17.72 13.83
CA ASN A 342 -6.96 -18.30 12.53
C ASN A 342 -5.78 -18.50 11.56
N ASN A 343 -4.58 -18.69 12.05
CA ASN A 343 -3.42 -19.01 11.22
C ASN A 343 -3.35 -20.52 10.96
N ARG A 344 -2.82 -20.92 9.81
CA ARG A 344 -2.58 -22.35 9.55
C ARG A 344 -1.43 -22.86 10.44
N ARG A 345 -0.40 -22.04 10.64
CA ARG A 345 0.67 -22.19 11.61
C ARG A 345 0.90 -20.85 12.27
N ASP A 346 1.02 -20.84 13.61
CA ASP A 346 1.26 -19.56 14.29
C ASP A 346 2.75 -19.22 14.34
N LEU A 347 3.60 -20.17 14.76
CA LEU A 347 5.02 -19.93 14.89
C LEU A 347 5.85 -21.02 14.23
N GLN A 348 6.88 -20.61 13.51
CA GLN A 348 7.85 -21.51 12.90
C GLN A 348 9.26 -21.08 13.24
N PHE A 349 9.99 -22.01 13.88
CA PHE A 349 11.41 -21.89 14.14
C PHE A 349 12.17 -22.98 13.41
N VAL A 350 13.12 -22.61 12.59
CA VAL A 350 14.05 -23.54 11.93
C VAL A 350 15.44 -23.37 12.48
N SER A 351 16.28 -24.39 12.23
CA SER A 351 17.65 -24.53 12.74
C SER A 351 18.41 -23.21 12.81
N PHE A 352 18.72 -22.82 14.02
CA PHE A 352 19.60 -21.68 14.33
C PHE A 352 20.25 -21.92 15.70
N HIS A 353 21.57 -21.82 15.74
CA HIS A 353 22.38 -21.96 16.93
C HIS A 353 22.96 -20.61 17.34
N ASN A 354 22.50 -20.07 18.48
CA ASN A 354 22.91 -18.77 18.96
C ASN A 354 24.30 -18.84 19.62
N HIS A 355 25.35 -18.72 18.82
CA HIS A 355 26.72 -18.81 19.32
C HIS A 355 27.23 -17.47 19.85
N TRP A 356 27.76 -17.51 21.07
CA TRP A 356 28.48 -16.41 21.68
C TRP A 356 29.91 -16.85 22.03
N TYR A 357 30.92 -16.18 21.58
CA TYR A 357 32.32 -16.42 21.81
C TYR A 357 32.76 -17.88 22.09
N GLY A 358 33.33 -18.51 21.11
CA GLY A 358 33.77 -19.89 21.18
C GLY A 358 32.66 -20.91 20.96
N SER A 359 32.77 -22.06 21.64
CA SER A 359 31.80 -23.17 21.48
C SER A 359 30.59 -23.10 22.42
N LYS A 360 30.40 -21.99 23.15
CA LYS A 360 29.26 -21.85 24.06
C LYS A 360 28.04 -21.37 23.29
N GLU A 361 27.00 -22.16 23.34
CA GLU A 361 25.70 -21.87 22.80
C GLU A 361 24.82 -21.20 23.85
N TRP A 362 24.08 -20.17 23.44
CA TRP A 362 23.13 -19.43 24.26
C TRP A 362 21.71 -19.76 23.82
N ASP A 363 20.75 -19.51 24.70
CA ASP A 363 19.35 -19.66 24.40
C ASP A 363 18.93 -18.75 23.23
N TYR A 364 18.02 -19.24 22.42
CA TYR A 364 17.39 -18.46 21.36
C TYR A 364 16.61 -17.29 21.97
N GLN A 365 16.77 -16.08 21.42
CA GLN A 365 16.02 -14.92 21.88
C GLN A 365 14.58 -14.95 21.32
N ALA A 366 13.69 -15.61 22.06
CA ALA A 366 12.27 -15.64 21.78
C ALA A 366 11.49 -15.80 23.10
N ASP A 367 10.71 -14.78 23.43
CA ASP A 367 9.90 -14.76 24.64
C ASP A 367 8.43 -14.65 24.27
N PHE A 368 7.60 -15.57 24.79
CA PHE A 368 6.16 -15.54 24.60
C PHE A 368 5.48 -15.55 25.98
N ILE A 369 4.90 -14.39 26.36
CA ILE A 369 4.31 -14.17 27.69
C ILE A 369 2.85 -13.77 27.52
N ASN A 370 1.93 -14.49 28.17
CA ASN A 370 0.48 -14.22 28.12
C ASN A 370 -0.09 -14.15 26.68
N CYS A 371 0.41 -14.99 25.79
CA CYS A 371 -0.05 -15.05 24.40
C CYS A 371 -1.22 -16.03 24.24
N THR A 372 -2.10 -15.73 23.28
CA THR A 372 -3.23 -16.60 22.89
C THR A 372 -3.00 -17.14 21.49
N PHE A 373 -3.15 -18.44 21.32
CA PHE A 373 -3.14 -19.14 20.05
C PHE A 373 -4.52 -19.76 19.86
N SER A 374 -5.30 -19.27 18.88
CA SER A 374 -6.72 -19.67 18.79
C SER A 374 -7.21 -19.73 17.34
N ARG A 375 -8.29 -20.48 17.18
CA ARG A 375 -9.12 -20.54 15.97
C ARG A 375 -10.58 -20.39 16.34
N ASP A 376 -11.30 -19.69 15.49
CA ASP A 376 -12.74 -19.51 15.60
C ASP A 376 -13.45 -19.98 14.31
N ASN A 377 -14.74 -19.70 14.19
CA ASN A 377 -15.54 -20.07 13.03
C ASN A 377 -15.17 -19.34 11.73
N ASN A 378 -14.28 -18.37 11.80
CA ASN A 378 -13.77 -17.63 10.63
C ASN A 378 -12.47 -18.22 10.08
N TYR A 379 -12.02 -19.35 10.63
CA TYR A 379 -10.90 -20.09 10.07
C TYR A 379 -11.24 -20.58 8.65
N ARG A 380 -10.47 -20.15 7.67
CA ARG A 380 -10.81 -20.33 6.23
C ARG A 380 -9.84 -21.26 5.49
N MET A 381 -8.79 -21.74 6.14
CA MET A 381 -7.79 -22.58 5.50
C MET A 381 -8.19 -24.06 5.50
N ALA A 382 -7.53 -24.81 4.63
CA ALA A 382 -7.51 -26.26 4.71
C ALA A 382 -7.07 -26.72 6.12
N GLU A 383 -6.75 -27.93 6.36
CA GLU A 383 -6.39 -28.44 7.69
C GLU A 383 -5.38 -27.55 8.45
N PRO A 384 -5.60 -27.26 9.75
CA PRO A 384 -4.61 -26.60 10.58
C PRO A 384 -3.34 -27.46 10.67
N TYR A 385 -2.16 -26.82 10.63
CA TYR A 385 -0.91 -27.57 10.66
C TYR A 385 -0.38 -27.74 12.09
N ALA A 386 -0.07 -26.66 12.77
CA ALA A 386 0.43 -26.62 14.12
C ALA A 386 0.40 -25.21 14.70
N ALA A 387 0.23 -25.06 16.03
CA ALA A 387 0.45 -23.76 16.67
C ALA A 387 1.93 -23.38 16.59
N VAL A 388 2.82 -24.28 16.99
CA VAL A 388 4.26 -24.03 16.99
C VAL A 388 4.99 -25.21 16.35
N THR A 389 5.90 -24.91 15.43
CA THR A 389 6.86 -25.87 14.89
C THR A 389 8.27 -25.42 15.22
N MET A 390 9.06 -26.33 15.75
CA MET A 390 10.45 -26.11 16.09
C MET A 390 11.30 -27.23 15.50
N TRP A 391 12.35 -26.85 14.80
CA TRP A 391 13.29 -27.79 14.24
C TRP A 391 14.72 -27.31 14.52
N ASP A 392 15.44 -28.08 15.35
CA ASP A 392 16.84 -27.86 15.67
C ASP A 392 17.14 -26.42 16.15
N VAL A 393 16.41 -26.02 17.18
CA VAL A 393 16.55 -24.71 17.83
C VAL A 393 16.80 -24.92 19.30
N ASN A 394 17.87 -24.33 19.84
CA ASN A 394 18.17 -24.36 21.26
C ASN A 394 17.39 -23.33 22.05
N GLY A 395 16.77 -23.79 23.16
CA GLY A 395 16.37 -22.93 24.28
C GLY A 395 15.43 -21.77 23.93
N VAL A 396 14.32 -22.02 23.22
CA VAL A 396 13.24 -21.03 23.21
C VAL A 396 12.64 -20.99 24.61
N ALA A 397 12.81 -19.88 25.32
CA ALA A 397 12.23 -19.71 26.65
C ALA A 397 10.72 -19.49 26.51
N TRP A 398 9.95 -20.47 26.94
CA TRP A 398 8.51 -20.37 27.09
C TRP A 398 8.20 -20.10 28.57
N GLU A 399 7.88 -18.88 28.92
CA GLU A 399 7.12 -18.65 30.14
C GLU A 399 5.66 -18.98 29.83
N LEU A 400 5.26 -20.20 30.16
CA LEU A 400 3.90 -20.73 30.00
C LEU A 400 2.87 -20.06 30.92
N ILE A 401 3.14 -18.93 31.52
CA ILE A 401 2.20 -18.17 32.32
C ILE A 401 1.19 -17.54 31.37
N GLY A 402 0.03 -18.17 31.24
CA GLY A 402 -1.13 -17.63 30.54
C GLY A 402 -1.19 -17.88 29.01
N ILE A 403 -0.47 -18.86 28.47
CA ILE A 403 -0.71 -19.32 27.10
C ILE A 403 -2.03 -20.08 27.03
N SER A 404 -2.96 -19.59 26.23
CA SER A 404 -4.23 -20.25 25.94
C SER A 404 -4.22 -20.81 24.53
N MET A 405 -4.54 -22.11 24.39
CA MET A 405 -4.73 -22.78 23.09
C MET A 405 -6.21 -23.18 22.99
N ALA A 406 -6.96 -22.51 22.14
CA ALA A 406 -8.37 -22.80 21.92
C ALA A 406 -8.61 -23.19 20.43
N GLY A 407 -9.48 -24.21 20.22
CA GLY A 407 -9.83 -24.68 18.87
C GLY A 407 -8.82 -25.63 18.21
N TRP A 408 -7.86 -26.17 18.97
CA TRP A 408 -6.94 -27.22 18.54
C TRP A 408 -7.47 -28.57 19.07
N ASN A 409 -8.25 -29.29 18.28
CA ASN A 409 -8.69 -30.68 18.54
C ASN A 409 -8.05 -31.61 17.54
#